data_4d2a4b3895bb0f1ef58c15ee1252f38b
#
_entry.id   4d2a4b3895bb0f1ef58c15ee1252f38b
#
_cell.length_a   1.000
_cell.length_b   1.000
_cell.length_c   1.000
_cell.angle_alpha   90.00
_cell.angle_beta   90.00
_cell.angle_gamma   90.00
#
_symmetry.space_group_name_H-M   'P 1'
#
loop_
_entity.id
_entity.type
_entity.pdbx_description
1 polymer ?
#
loop_
_entity_poly.entity_id
_entity_poly.type
_entity_poly.pdbx_seq_one_letter_code
_entity_poly.pdbx_strand_id
1 'polypeptide(L)'
;MFEEATEELDKYELNSKPHNTIVAVNNRLQEFSDKMKEKGKEFSFELHKGDSKETLVTNKKSIAKANFAFIDGGHSEETVLQDYANLKHCDVIVFDDYFSKDQEGNILGEEYLGTNRLVDGFAKTLTEGRCIVLPSQDKVKDGGITHLALLLSKDDLPQPPADLLKVPIIIKPKDSMPKEYIMDSINENVDLIKKWGFVQTCKPNGEHAIIVSAGPSTNYIELKHLIEKTKGTVFCVKHSYPKLLQNNIDPYACVILDPRSIDGVSTHGTVRKDLFNVVNNKTKFLIASMTDVSVTKYLMDKTDEIYGWHAYSEAVAAAANGESFAIDKAINIQKDTTFVTGGTCSAMRAIGMSHILGFRNFHLFGFDCNIPEVTEDMQKEKTEDGKPKYLNVETNGSKFWTTGELLAMGQDCEKLFNNQDIDMNITVYGENTLVAEVFKDTYHADKKNYKELIKQC
;
A
#
# COMPACT_ATOMS: atom_id res chain seq x y z
N MET A 1 4.25 12.42 29.07
CA MET A 1 3.88 12.16 30.47
C MET A 1 3.37 10.73 30.51
N PHE A 2 3.90 9.90 31.40
CA PHE A 2 3.50 8.50 31.47
C PHE A 2 2.65 8.35 32.72
N GLU A 3 1.34 8.09 32.55
CA GLU A 3 0.52 7.65 33.64
C GLU A 3 1.02 6.28 34.11
N GLU A 4 1.37 6.12 35.38
CA GLU A 4 1.24 4.81 35.98
C GLU A 4 -0.26 4.62 36.20
N ALA A 5 -0.83 3.71 35.44
CA ALA A 5 -2.21 3.32 35.53
C ALA A 5 -2.60 3.00 37.00
N THR A 6 -3.76 3.44 37.39
CA THR A 6 -4.38 2.97 38.66
C THR A 6 -4.67 1.48 38.55
N GLU A 7 -4.72 0.72 39.64
CA GLU A 7 -4.85 -0.75 39.68
C GLU A 7 -5.99 -1.34 38.80
N GLU A 8 -6.97 -0.55 38.35
CA GLU A 8 -8.05 -0.97 37.47
C GLU A 8 -7.71 -0.87 35.98
N LEU A 9 -6.90 0.08 35.57
CA LEU A 9 -6.37 0.22 34.19
C LEU A 9 -5.19 -0.75 33.95
N ASP A 10 -4.45 -1.10 35.01
CA ASP A 10 -3.29 -1.98 34.98
C ASP A 10 -3.56 -3.43 34.53
N LYS A 11 -4.78 -3.91 34.59
CA LYS A 11 -5.10 -5.28 34.16
C LYS A 11 -4.92 -5.51 32.66
N TYR A 12 -4.96 -4.47 31.85
CA TYR A 12 -4.85 -4.59 30.39
C TYR A 12 -3.49 -4.19 29.81
N GLU A 13 -2.74 -3.29 30.42
CA GLU A 13 -1.55 -2.71 29.81
C GLU A 13 -0.20 -3.13 30.40
N LEU A 14 -0.10 -3.39 31.68
CA LEU A 14 1.18 -3.74 32.33
C LEU A 14 1.78 -5.06 31.84
N ASN A 15 0.97 -6.01 31.44
CA ASN A 15 1.47 -7.28 30.91
C ASN A 15 1.88 -7.22 29.43
N SER A 16 1.54 -6.16 28.70
CA SER A 16 1.77 -6.06 27.26
C SER A 16 2.88 -5.10 26.84
N LYS A 17 3.30 -4.16 27.68
CA LYS A 17 4.29 -3.13 27.33
C LYS A 17 5.36 -2.89 28.42
N PRO A 18 6.23 -3.88 28.75
CA PRO A 18 7.27 -3.72 29.78
C PRO A 18 8.28 -2.61 29.44
N HIS A 19 8.29 -2.11 28.21
CA HIS A 19 9.15 -1.03 27.75
C HIS A 19 8.60 0.37 28.09
N ASN A 20 7.37 0.50 28.57
CA ASN A 20 6.75 1.78 28.92
C ASN A 20 6.83 2.10 30.43
N THR A 21 7.55 1.32 31.22
CA THR A 21 7.81 1.69 32.61
C THR A 21 8.68 2.96 32.69
N ILE A 22 8.51 3.76 33.72
CA ILE A 22 9.30 5.00 33.93
C ILE A 22 10.81 4.72 33.89
N VAL A 23 11.25 3.57 34.36
CA VAL A 23 12.66 3.13 34.31
C VAL A 23 13.09 2.88 32.87
N ALA A 24 12.31 2.15 32.10
CA ALA A 24 12.64 1.86 30.70
C ALA A 24 12.65 3.13 29.83
N VAL A 25 11.73 4.05 30.08
CA VAL A 25 11.70 5.35 29.39
C VAL A 25 12.88 6.21 29.78
N ASN A 26 13.19 6.31 31.08
CA ASN A 26 14.37 7.04 31.55
C ASN A 26 15.66 6.52 30.90
N ASN A 27 15.84 5.20 30.83
CA ASN A 27 17.02 4.61 30.21
C ASN A 27 17.14 4.97 28.73
N ARG A 28 16.04 4.91 27.97
CA ARG A 28 16.02 5.29 26.54
C ARG A 28 16.34 6.78 26.34
N LEU A 29 15.77 7.65 27.16
CA LEU A 29 16.06 9.09 27.09
C LEU A 29 17.52 9.39 27.47
N GLN A 30 18.07 8.66 28.43
CA GLN A 30 19.50 8.78 28.79
C GLN A 30 20.41 8.34 27.62
N GLU A 31 20.14 7.18 27.01
CA GLU A 31 20.86 6.72 25.82
C GLU A 31 20.77 7.73 24.67
N PHE A 32 19.60 8.34 24.48
CA PHE A 32 19.42 9.37 23.46
C PHE A 32 20.24 10.62 23.79
N SER A 33 20.23 11.06 25.05
CA SER A 33 21.02 12.18 25.54
C SER A 33 22.52 11.98 25.27
N ASP A 34 23.02 10.78 25.57
CA ASP A 34 24.42 10.43 25.36
C ASP A 34 24.80 10.45 23.88
N LYS A 35 23.95 9.88 23.02
CA LYS A 35 24.12 9.94 21.54
C LYS A 35 24.09 11.38 21.00
N MET A 36 23.26 12.25 21.56
CA MET A 36 23.22 13.66 21.16
C MET A 36 24.50 14.39 21.56
N LYS A 37 25.01 14.10 22.78
CA LYS A 37 26.28 14.66 23.28
C LYS A 37 27.48 14.23 22.41
N GLU A 38 27.53 12.98 21.97
CA GLU A 38 28.53 12.50 21.02
C GLU A 38 28.52 13.28 19.68
N LYS A 39 27.34 13.77 19.27
CA LYS A 39 27.16 14.61 18.08
C LYS A 39 27.35 16.10 18.34
N GLY A 40 27.86 16.49 19.53
CA GLY A 40 28.05 17.90 19.92
C GLY A 40 26.75 18.68 20.12
N LYS A 41 25.64 17.99 20.40
CA LYS A 41 24.31 18.59 20.68
C LYS A 41 23.93 18.40 22.13
N GLU A 42 23.33 19.41 22.73
CA GLU A 42 22.77 19.28 24.08
C GLU A 42 21.33 18.74 24.02
N PHE A 43 21.05 17.77 24.90
CA PHE A 43 19.71 17.27 25.16
C PHE A 43 19.56 17.03 26.65
N SER A 44 18.54 17.62 27.26
CA SER A 44 18.17 17.40 28.66
C SER A 44 16.71 17.03 28.74
N PHE A 45 16.35 16.25 29.75
CA PHE A 45 14.97 15.84 30.00
C PHE A 45 14.67 15.78 31.49
N GLU A 46 13.39 15.95 31.82
CA GLU A 46 12.85 15.72 33.17
C GLU A 46 11.63 14.79 33.04
N LEU A 47 11.54 13.79 33.91
CA LEU A 47 10.41 12.89 34.01
C LEU A 47 9.60 13.20 35.25
N HIS A 48 8.33 13.53 35.07
CA HIS A 48 7.39 13.75 36.16
C HIS A 48 6.39 12.58 36.20
N LYS A 49 6.41 11.83 37.31
CA LYS A 49 5.49 10.72 37.52
C LYS A 49 4.15 11.23 38.04
N GLY A 50 3.04 10.75 37.50
CA GLY A 50 1.68 11.01 37.98
C GLY A 50 0.71 11.36 36.87
N ASP A 51 -0.55 11.54 37.25
CA ASP A 51 -1.63 11.98 36.35
C ASP A 51 -1.28 13.35 35.74
N SER A 52 -1.49 13.49 34.44
CA SER A 52 -1.27 14.75 33.70
C SER A 52 -2.08 15.90 34.30
N LYS A 53 -3.28 15.63 34.77
CA LYS A 53 -4.15 16.61 35.45
C LYS A 53 -3.49 17.28 36.65
N GLU A 54 -2.66 16.56 37.39
CA GLU A 54 -1.94 17.05 38.57
C GLU A 54 -0.53 17.53 38.22
N THR A 55 0.21 16.73 37.43
CA THR A 55 1.61 17.02 37.12
C THR A 55 1.80 18.25 36.23
N LEU A 56 0.92 18.52 35.28
CA LEU A 56 0.97 19.76 34.48
C LEU A 56 0.71 21.02 35.34
N VAL A 57 -0.19 20.93 36.27
CA VAL A 57 -0.48 22.03 37.18
C VAL A 57 0.66 22.29 38.17
N THR A 58 1.17 21.21 38.75
CA THR A 58 2.25 21.27 39.75
C THR A 58 3.57 21.78 39.14
N ASN A 59 3.88 21.37 37.90
CA ASN A 59 5.10 21.76 37.21
C ASN A 59 4.93 22.91 36.22
N LYS A 60 3.90 23.75 36.41
CA LYS A 60 3.54 24.86 35.53
C LYS A 60 4.71 25.79 35.16
N LYS A 61 5.64 26.04 36.09
CA LYS A 61 6.79 26.94 35.85
C LYS A 61 7.80 26.33 34.83
N SER A 62 8.04 25.04 34.88
CA SER A 62 8.91 24.33 33.93
C SER A 62 8.23 24.24 32.57
N ILE A 63 6.94 23.91 32.56
CA ILE A 63 6.12 23.70 31.36
C ILE A 63 5.89 25.02 30.61
N ALA A 64 5.77 26.18 31.32
CA ALA A 64 5.54 27.48 30.69
C ALA A 64 6.60 27.91 29.66
N LYS A 65 7.75 27.24 29.62
CA LYS A 65 8.82 27.48 28.64
C LYS A 65 8.75 26.55 27.43
N ALA A 66 7.82 25.58 27.42
CA ALA A 66 7.68 24.66 26.32
C ALA A 66 7.11 25.34 25.08
N ASN A 67 7.74 25.11 23.94
CA ASN A 67 7.27 25.59 22.63
C ASN A 67 6.57 24.49 21.84
N PHE A 68 6.76 23.22 22.22
CA PHE A 68 6.19 22.05 21.60
C PHE A 68 5.54 21.18 22.66
N ALA A 69 4.37 20.62 22.35
CA ALA A 69 3.69 19.64 23.18
C ALA A 69 3.28 18.43 22.33
N PHE A 70 3.43 17.24 22.89
CA PHE A 70 2.86 16.00 22.38
C PHE A 70 1.90 15.45 23.43
N ILE A 71 0.62 15.38 23.09
CA ILE A 71 -0.45 14.92 23.98
C ILE A 71 -0.81 13.50 23.57
N ASP A 72 -0.34 12.54 24.38
CA ASP A 72 -0.55 11.10 24.25
C ASP A 72 -0.83 10.58 25.66
N GLY A 73 -1.92 11.03 26.23
CA GLY A 73 -2.34 10.68 27.61
C GLY A 73 -3.68 9.97 27.61
N GLY A 74 -4.46 10.14 28.68
CA GLY A 74 -5.82 9.61 28.72
C GLY A 74 -6.69 10.15 27.60
N HIS A 75 -7.45 9.28 26.95
CA HIS A 75 -8.19 9.59 25.71
C HIS A 75 -9.59 10.16 25.95
N SER A 76 -9.99 10.32 27.23
CA SER A 76 -11.28 10.93 27.56
C SER A 76 -11.30 12.42 27.14
N GLU A 77 -12.48 12.92 26.78
CA GLU A 77 -12.65 14.32 26.41
C GLU A 77 -12.16 15.27 27.52
N GLU A 78 -12.44 14.94 28.77
CA GLU A 78 -12.02 15.72 29.93
C GLU A 78 -10.49 15.80 30.03
N THR A 79 -9.78 14.69 29.91
CA THR A 79 -8.32 14.63 30.02
C THR A 79 -7.67 15.40 28.88
N VAL A 80 -8.05 15.15 27.62
CA VAL A 80 -7.46 15.82 26.47
C VAL A 80 -7.71 17.34 26.51
N LEU A 81 -8.91 17.77 26.92
CA LEU A 81 -9.22 19.20 27.08
C LEU A 81 -8.39 19.84 28.20
N GLN A 82 -8.18 19.16 29.32
CA GLN A 82 -7.39 19.68 30.43
C GLN A 82 -5.90 19.75 30.07
N ASP A 83 -5.36 18.75 29.41
CA ASP A 83 -3.98 18.76 28.91
C ASP A 83 -3.78 19.90 27.93
N TYR A 84 -4.69 20.06 26.96
CA TYR A 84 -4.65 21.18 26.03
C TYR A 84 -4.73 22.54 26.77
N ALA A 85 -5.61 22.67 27.72
CA ALA A 85 -5.77 23.95 28.46
C ALA A 85 -4.46 24.35 29.18
N ASN A 86 -3.69 23.40 29.69
CA ASN A 86 -2.40 23.65 30.32
C ASN A 86 -1.26 23.90 29.32
N LEU A 87 -1.35 23.34 28.10
CA LEU A 87 -0.31 23.35 27.05
C LEU A 87 -0.59 24.29 25.88
N LYS A 88 -1.74 24.95 25.85
CA LYS A 88 -2.15 25.84 24.73
C LYS A 88 -1.22 27.03 24.46
N HIS A 89 -0.29 27.33 25.36
CA HIS A 89 0.76 28.33 25.15
C HIS A 89 1.90 27.85 24.28
N CYS A 90 2.00 26.53 24.03
CA CYS A 90 2.99 25.97 23.11
C CYS A 90 2.70 26.44 21.68
N ASP A 91 3.76 26.66 20.92
CA ASP A 91 3.66 27.11 19.54
C ASP A 91 3.09 26.02 18.63
N VAL A 92 3.49 24.77 18.89
CA VAL A 92 3.08 23.57 18.16
C VAL A 92 2.59 22.51 19.13
N ILE A 93 1.42 21.95 18.86
CA ILE A 93 0.84 20.86 19.65
C ILE A 93 0.50 19.71 18.73
N VAL A 94 0.95 18.51 19.07
CA VAL A 94 0.59 17.27 18.39
C VAL A 94 -0.29 16.45 19.32
N PHE A 95 -1.40 15.99 18.80
CA PHE A 95 -2.32 15.07 19.48
C PHE A 95 -2.19 13.69 18.89
N ASP A 96 -2.10 12.66 19.74
CA ASP A 96 -2.22 11.28 19.35
C ASP A 96 -3.68 10.83 19.33
N ASP A 97 -3.92 9.65 18.77
CA ASP A 97 -5.22 8.96 18.74
C ASP A 97 -6.40 9.79 18.17
N TYR A 98 -6.16 10.46 17.04
CA TYR A 98 -7.26 10.95 16.22
C TYR A 98 -7.82 9.79 15.38
N PHE A 99 -8.97 9.26 15.73
CA PHE A 99 -9.59 8.12 15.04
C PHE A 99 -10.13 8.49 13.66
N SER A 100 -9.88 7.61 12.68
CA SER A 100 -10.48 7.70 11.35
C SER A 100 -12.00 7.58 11.42
N LYS A 101 -12.67 8.33 10.54
CA LYS A 101 -14.11 8.22 10.33
C LYS A 101 -14.38 7.32 9.13
N ASP A 102 -15.48 6.56 9.19
CA ASP A 102 -16.00 5.85 8.03
C ASP A 102 -16.63 6.82 7.00
N GLN A 103 -17.17 6.28 5.90
CA GLN A 103 -17.79 7.09 4.86
C GLN A 103 -19.07 7.82 5.33
N GLU A 104 -19.67 7.38 6.42
CA GLU A 104 -20.89 7.95 7.02
C GLU A 104 -20.55 8.98 8.11
N GLY A 105 -19.25 9.15 8.43
CA GLY A 105 -18.76 10.06 9.45
C GLY A 105 -18.76 9.48 10.87
N ASN A 106 -19.04 8.18 11.03
CA ASN A 106 -18.95 7.49 12.30
C ASN A 106 -17.49 7.16 12.63
N ILE A 107 -17.15 7.20 13.89
CA ILE A 107 -15.81 6.86 14.37
C ILE A 107 -15.79 5.37 14.69
N LEU A 108 -14.83 4.67 14.11
CA LEU A 108 -14.58 3.25 14.38
C LEU A 108 -13.72 3.15 15.64
N GLY A 109 -14.37 2.84 16.80
CA GLY A 109 -13.69 2.71 18.09
C GLY A 109 -14.40 3.53 19.17
N GLU A 110 -15.11 2.90 20.08
CA GLU A 110 -16.25 3.54 20.75
C GLU A 110 -15.98 4.34 22.02
N GLU A 111 -14.81 4.34 22.66
CA GLU A 111 -14.81 4.85 24.05
C GLU A 111 -14.03 6.14 24.31
N TYR A 112 -13.12 6.56 23.43
CA TYR A 112 -12.20 7.67 23.79
C TYR A 112 -12.06 8.71 22.66
N LEU A 113 -13.05 9.57 22.52
CA LEU A 113 -13.16 10.54 21.44
C LEU A 113 -12.63 11.95 21.78
N GLY A 114 -11.85 12.10 22.84
CA GLY A 114 -11.39 13.41 23.29
C GLY A 114 -10.60 14.15 22.23
N THR A 115 -9.62 13.49 21.61
CA THR A 115 -8.83 14.07 20.51
C THR A 115 -9.69 14.43 19.32
N ASN A 116 -10.60 13.54 18.87
CA ASN A 116 -11.48 13.84 17.74
C ASN A 116 -12.36 15.06 17.98
N ARG A 117 -12.98 15.17 19.16
CA ARG A 117 -13.85 16.29 19.48
C ARG A 117 -13.11 17.64 19.50
N LEU A 118 -11.90 17.64 20.08
CA LEU A 118 -11.06 18.84 20.13
C LEU A 118 -10.57 19.24 18.73
N VAL A 119 -10.00 18.31 17.98
CA VAL A 119 -9.45 18.54 16.64
C VAL A 119 -10.54 18.95 15.64
N ASP A 120 -11.70 18.28 15.66
CA ASP A 120 -12.85 18.66 14.82
C ASP A 120 -13.41 20.06 15.20
N GLY A 121 -13.32 20.43 16.46
CA GLY A 121 -13.63 21.77 16.93
C GLY A 121 -12.69 22.82 16.34
N PHE A 122 -11.41 22.55 16.34
CA PHE A 122 -10.40 23.45 15.74
C PHE A 122 -10.56 23.56 14.23
N ALA A 123 -10.81 22.47 13.53
CA ALA A 123 -11.03 22.48 12.08
C ALA A 123 -12.20 23.37 11.66
N LYS A 124 -13.17 23.58 12.54
CA LYS A 124 -14.33 24.47 12.29
C LYS A 124 -14.06 25.95 12.59
N THR A 125 -13.09 26.25 13.46
CA THR A 125 -12.91 27.58 14.04
C THR A 125 -11.62 28.26 13.66
N LEU A 126 -10.62 27.51 13.19
CA LEU A 126 -9.29 28.01 12.82
C LEU A 126 -9.16 28.20 11.31
N THR A 127 -8.21 29.03 10.92
CA THR A 127 -7.81 29.19 9.51
C THR A 127 -7.33 27.84 8.96
N GLU A 128 -7.66 27.57 7.71
CA GLU A 128 -7.23 26.36 7.01
C GLU A 128 -5.71 26.16 7.10
N GLY A 129 -5.30 24.92 7.38
CA GLY A 129 -3.90 24.56 7.55
C GLY A 129 -3.32 24.81 8.96
N ARG A 130 -4.10 25.34 9.89
CA ARG A 130 -3.65 25.55 11.29
C ARG A 130 -3.85 24.32 12.17
N CYS A 131 -4.87 23.51 11.86
CA CYS A 131 -5.10 22.21 12.49
C CYS A 131 -5.26 21.18 11.39
N ILE A 132 -4.36 20.21 11.33
CA ILE A 132 -4.33 19.18 10.30
C ILE A 132 -4.18 17.79 10.89
N VAL A 133 -4.86 16.82 10.31
CA VAL A 133 -4.65 15.41 10.60
C VAL A 133 -3.52 14.92 9.71
N LEU A 134 -2.45 14.40 10.31
CA LEU A 134 -1.28 13.91 9.58
C LEU A 134 -1.60 12.57 8.91
N PRO A 135 -0.91 12.25 7.79
CA PRO A 135 -1.15 11.00 7.05
C PRO A 135 -0.63 9.74 7.77
N SER A 136 0.08 9.89 8.90
CA SER A 136 0.50 8.77 9.73
C SER A 136 -0.69 7.93 10.15
N GLN A 137 -0.55 6.62 10.16
CA GLN A 137 -1.59 5.69 10.59
C GLN A 137 -1.02 4.72 11.61
N ASP A 138 -1.74 4.54 12.71
CA ASP A 138 -1.53 3.43 13.62
C ASP A 138 -2.78 2.56 13.69
N LYS A 139 -2.60 1.26 13.94
CA LYS A 139 -3.70 0.30 14.05
C LYS A 139 -3.87 -0.07 15.51
N VAL A 140 -5.01 0.28 16.08
CA VAL A 140 -5.38 -0.18 17.42
C VAL A 140 -5.94 -1.61 17.39
N LYS A 141 -5.87 -2.30 18.54
CA LYS A 141 -6.22 -3.75 18.66
C LYS A 141 -7.62 -4.09 18.14
N ASP A 142 -8.56 -3.16 18.20
CA ASP A 142 -9.97 -3.37 17.82
C ASP A 142 -10.25 -3.04 16.34
N GLY A 143 -9.20 -2.92 15.53
CA GLY A 143 -9.31 -2.66 14.09
C GLY A 143 -9.52 -1.19 13.71
N GLY A 144 -9.54 -0.29 14.68
CA GLY A 144 -9.54 1.16 14.44
C GLY A 144 -8.21 1.65 13.85
N ILE A 145 -8.27 2.75 13.14
CA ILE A 145 -7.09 3.45 12.62
C ILE A 145 -7.03 4.80 13.29
N THR A 146 -5.87 5.12 13.88
CA THR A 146 -5.60 6.43 14.48
C THR A 146 -4.56 7.19 13.68
N HIS A 147 -4.54 8.50 13.85
CA HIS A 147 -3.64 9.45 13.23
C HIS A 147 -3.12 10.43 14.25
N LEU A 148 -2.01 11.05 13.95
CA LEU A 148 -1.58 12.25 14.67
C LEU A 148 -2.30 13.48 14.11
N ALA A 149 -2.70 14.40 14.98
CA ALA A 149 -3.20 15.70 14.57
C ALA A 149 -2.25 16.81 15.02
N LEU A 150 -1.92 17.72 14.12
CA LEU A 150 -1.01 18.84 14.36
C LEU A 150 -1.81 20.14 14.49
N LEU A 151 -1.58 20.89 15.57
CA LEU A 151 -2.11 22.24 15.78
C LEU A 151 -0.95 23.24 15.83
N LEU A 152 -1.00 24.27 14.96
CA LEU A 152 -0.18 25.47 15.04
C LEU A 152 -0.94 26.52 15.82
N SER A 153 -0.57 26.75 17.07
CA SER A 153 -1.35 27.60 17.98
C SER A 153 -1.08 29.10 17.79
N LYS A 154 0.04 29.47 17.17
CA LYS A 154 0.39 30.88 16.87
C LYS A 154 0.20 31.21 15.39
N ASP A 155 -0.28 32.41 15.12
CA ASP A 155 -0.56 32.89 13.76
C ASP A 155 0.71 33.16 12.93
N ASP A 156 1.80 33.49 13.60
CA ASP A 156 3.10 33.78 12.98
C ASP A 156 3.96 32.56 12.68
N LEU A 157 3.52 31.36 13.09
CA LEU A 157 4.22 30.13 12.73
C LEU A 157 4.10 29.85 11.22
N PRO A 158 5.19 29.39 10.60
CA PRO A 158 5.11 28.95 9.21
C PRO A 158 4.08 27.84 9.07
N GLN A 159 3.26 27.95 8.02
CA GLN A 159 2.36 26.86 7.69
C GLN A 159 3.15 25.57 7.43
N PRO A 160 2.60 24.38 7.78
CA PRO A 160 3.22 23.13 7.43
C PRO A 160 3.51 23.08 5.92
N PRO A 161 4.57 22.41 5.50
CA PRO A 161 4.82 22.18 4.08
C PRO A 161 3.56 21.68 3.36
N ALA A 162 3.34 22.15 2.15
CA ALA A 162 2.10 21.82 1.40
C ALA A 162 1.89 20.33 1.18
N ASP A 163 2.97 19.55 1.20
CA ASP A 163 2.95 18.08 1.15
C ASP A 163 2.40 17.45 2.44
N LEU A 164 2.59 18.05 3.62
CA LEU A 164 1.95 17.62 4.87
C LEU A 164 0.45 17.93 4.91
N LEU A 165 0.00 18.92 4.13
CA LEU A 165 -1.42 19.25 3.99
C LEU A 165 -2.12 18.31 2.98
N LYS A 166 -1.35 17.56 2.19
CA LYS A 166 -1.88 16.58 1.24
C LYS A 166 -2.11 15.27 1.99
N VAL A 167 -3.34 15.02 2.39
CA VAL A 167 -3.72 13.69 2.90
C VAL A 167 -3.53 12.70 1.76
N PRO A 168 -2.69 11.66 1.89
CA PRO A 168 -2.55 10.67 0.84
C PRO A 168 -3.90 10.03 0.58
N ILE A 169 -4.34 10.03 -0.67
CA ILE A 169 -5.55 9.33 -1.08
C ILE A 169 -5.23 7.84 -1.05
N ILE A 170 -5.64 7.17 0.03
CA ILE A 170 -5.52 5.71 0.11
C ILE A 170 -6.78 5.12 -0.49
N ILE A 171 -6.64 4.50 -1.65
CA ILE A 171 -7.73 3.79 -2.30
C ILE A 171 -7.66 2.33 -1.88
N LYS A 172 -8.68 1.88 -1.15
CA LYS A 172 -8.89 0.46 -0.88
C LYS A 172 -9.72 -0.10 -2.04
N PRO A 173 -9.15 -0.98 -2.88
CA PRO A 173 -9.93 -1.62 -3.93
C PRO A 173 -11.01 -2.48 -3.30
N LYS A 174 -12.25 -2.36 -3.80
CA LYS A 174 -13.30 -3.32 -3.49
C LYS A 174 -13.10 -4.57 -4.36
N ASP A 175 -13.46 -5.73 -3.82
CA ASP A 175 -13.56 -6.92 -4.65
C ASP A 175 -14.55 -6.65 -5.79
N SER A 176 -14.10 -6.88 -7.02
CA SER A 176 -14.89 -6.61 -8.23
C SER A 176 -16.05 -7.59 -8.41
N MET A 177 -16.07 -8.69 -7.65
CA MET A 177 -17.06 -9.76 -7.73
C MET A 177 -17.44 -10.26 -6.34
N PRO A 178 -18.67 -10.77 -6.16
CA PRO A 178 -19.09 -11.42 -4.92
C PRO A 178 -18.17 -12.57 -4.54
N LYS A 179 -17.95 -12.76 -3.24
CA LYS A 179 -17.04 -13.79 -2.71
C LYS A 179 -17.43 -15.21 -3.15
N GLU A 180 -18.73 -15.50 -3.13
CA GLU A 180 -19.26 -16.80 -3.55
C GLU A 180 -18.94 -17.10 -5.01
N TYR A 181 -19.06 -16.11 -5.88
CA TYR A 181 -18.72 -16.24 -7.30
C TYR A 181 -17.22 -16.55 -7.52
N ILE A 182 -16.36 -15.88 -6.76
CA ILE A 182 -14.92 -16.14 -6.79
C ILE A 182 -14.61 -17.56 -6.30
N MET A 183 -15.30 -18.02 -5.25
CA MET A 183 -15.12 -19.37 -4.71
C MET A 183 -15.55 -20.47 -5.69
N ASP A 184 -16.67 -20.28 -6.36
CA ASP A 184 -17.16 -21.21 -7.39
C ASP A 184 -16.13 -21.31 -8.54
N SER A 185 -15.61 -20.14 -8.97
CA SER A 185 -14.55 -20.09 -9.98
C SER A 185 -13.29 -20.82 -9.53
N ILE A 186 -12.85 -20.67 -8.29
CA ILE A 186 -11.68 -21.37 -7.74
C ILE A 186 -11.90 -22.88 -7.76
N ASN A 187 -13.03 -23.35 -7.27
CA ASN A 187 -13.35 -24.79 -7.20
C ASN A 187 -13.31 -25.41 -8.60
N GLU A 188 -13.97 -24.78 -9.56
CA GLU A 188 -14.06 -25.33 -10.93
C GLU A 188 -12.71 -25.23 -11.65
N ASN A 189 -11.98 -24.12 -11.53
CA ASN A 189 -10.66 -23.96 -12.15
C ASN A 189 -9.62 -24.93 -11.62
N VAL A 190 -9.64 -25.23 -10.32
CA VAL A 190 -8.70 -26.20 -9.72
C VAL A 190 -8.86 -27.56 -10.42
N ASP A 191 -10.10 -28.02 -10.60
CA ASP A 191 -10.36 -29.30 -11.27
C ASP A 191 -10.01 -29.26 -12.76
N LEU A 192 -10.34 -28.16 -13.46
CA LEU A 192 -10.04 -28.01 -14.89
C LEU A 192 -8.53 -27.97 -15.18
N ILE A 193 -7.78 -27.21 -14.37
CA ILE A 193 -6.35 -26.97 -14.61
C ILE A 193 -5.47 -28.11 -14.08
N LYS A 194 -5.98 -28.95 -13.20
CA LYS A 194 -5.25 -30.03 -12.52
C LYS A 194 -4.38 -30.87 -13.44
N LYS A 195 -4.80 -31.14 -14.67
CA LYS A 195 -4.05 -31.97 -15.64
C LYS A 195 -2.76 -31.31 -16.13
N TRP A 196 -2.65 -29.99 -16.12
CA TRP A 196 -1.44 -29.24 -16.52
C TRP A 196 -0.54 -28.87 -15.35
N GLY A 197 -1.11 -28.74 -14.15
CA GLY A 197 -0.41 -28.44 -12.91
C GLY A 197 -0.42 -26.98 -12.52
N PHE A 198 0.07 -26.74 -11.31
CA PHE A 198 0.16 -25.41 -10.69
C PHE A 198 1.62 -24.98 -10.55
N VAL A 199 1.83 -23.67 -10.65
CA VAL A 199 3.16 -23.04 -10.50
C VAL A 199 3.72 -23.38 -9.12
N GLN A 200 5.00 -23.75 -9.07
CA GLN A 200 5.75 -24.07 -7.87
C GLN A 200 6.91 -23.09 -7.67
N THR A 201 7.34 -22.94 -6.43
CA THR A 201 8.50 -22.09 -6.09
C THR A 201 9.78 -22.70 -6.63
N CYS A 202 10.57 -21.87 -7.33
CA CYS A 202 11.88 -22.22 -7.84
C CYS A 202 13.00 -21.57 -7.02
N LYS A 203 14.20 -22.15 -7.07
CA LYS A 203 15.38 -21.54 -6.45
C LYS A 203 15.74 -20.23 -7.16
N PRO A 204 16.25 -19.23 -6.42
CA PRO A 204 16.74 -17.98 -7.00
C PRO A 204 17.78 -18.25 -8.12
N ASN A 205 17.65 -17.50 -9.20
CA ASN A 205 18.57 -17.51 -10.34
C ASN A 205 19.02 -16.08 -10.67
N GLY A 206 20.04 -15.95 -11.49
CA GLY A 206 20.58 -14.65 -11.95
C GLY A 206 19.89 -14.11 -13.21
N GLU A 207 18.82 -14.73 -13.66
CA GLU A 207 18.15 -14.39 -14.91
C GLU A 207 17.29 -13.13 -14.80
N HIS A 208 16.96 -12.56 -15.96
CA HIS A 208 16.17 -11.33 -16.09
C HIS A 208 14.71 -11.65 -16.42
N ALA A 209 13.79 -11.14 -15.62
CA ALA A 209 12.37 -11.10 -15.91
C ALA A 209 11.99 -9.73 -16.50
N ILE A 210 11.40 -9.75 -17.67
CA ILE A 210 10.88 -8.55 -18.34
C ILE A 210 9.37 -8.58 -18.25
N ILE A 211 8.78 -7.71 -17.44
CA ILE A 211 7.34 -7.68 -17.17
C ILE A 211 6.71 -6.58 -18.02
N VAL A 212 5.82 -6.95 -18.93
CA VAL A 212 5.15 -6.02 -19.83
C VAL A 212 3.69 -5.86 -19.43
N SER A 213 3.37 -4.70 -18.84
CA SER A 213 2.01 -4.29 -18.49
C SER A 213 1.29 -3.64 -19.68
N ALA A 214 0.10 -3.07 -19.46
CA ALA A 214 -0.79 -2.61 -20.51
C ALA A 214 -0.59 -1.13 -20.89
N GLY A 215 0.21 -0.38 -20.13
CA GLY A 215 0.39 1.06 -20.31
C GLY A 215 0.95 1.44 -21.69
N PRO A 216 0.54 2.60 -22.21
CA PRO A 216 0.95 3.06 -23.54
C PRO A 216 2.42 3.48 -23.65
N SER A 217 3.14 3.69 -22.55
CA SER A 217 4.55 4.09 -22.56
C SER A 217 5.51 3.01 -23.06
N THR A 218 5.03 1.78 -23.30
CA THR A 218 5.87 0.67 -23.73
C THR A 218 6.56 0.96 -25.06
N ASN A 219 7.88 1.17 -25.02
CA ASN A 219 8.72 1.29 -26.20
C ASN A 219 9.17 -0.10 -26.67
N TYR A 220 8.55 -0.60 -27.73
CA TYR A 220 8.83 -1.96 -28.24
C TYR A 220 10.21 -2.09 -28.90
N ILE A 221 10.85 -1.01 -29.35
CA ILE A 221 12.22 -1.04 -29.88
C ILE A 221 13.19 -1.26 -28.72
N GLU A 222 13.06 -0.48 -27.66
CA GLU A 222 13.86 -0.61 -26.45
C GLU A 222 13.66 -1.98 -25.80
N LEU A 223 12.42 -2.47 -25.73
CA LEU A 223 12.06 -3.79 -25.23
C LEU A 223 12.80 -4.91 -26.00
N LYS A 224 12.78 -4.86 -27.34
CA LYS A 224 13.50 -5.84 -28.18
C LYS A 224 15.02 -5.79 -27.94
N HIS A 225 15.60 -4.60 -27.88
CA HIS A 225 17.01 -4.43 -27.60
C HIS A 225 17.38 -5.02 -26.22
N LEU A 226 16.54 -4.77 -25.20
CA LEU A 226 16.75 -5.33 -23.87
C LEU A 226 16.67 -6.88 -23.88
N ILE A 227 15.68 -7.45 -24.56
CA ILE A 227 15.54 -8.91 -24.71
C ILE A 227 16.82 -9.51 -25.34
N GLU A 228 17.32 -8.91 -26.42
CA GLU A 228 18.54 -9.37 -27.10
C GLU A 228 19.76 -9.27 -26.19
N LYS A 229 19.91 -8.18 -25.47
CA LYS A 229 21.02 -7.89 -24.56
C LYS A 229 21.06 -8.81 -23.35
N THR A 230 19.92 -9.00 -22.68
CA THR A 230 19.84 -9.73 -21.41
C THR A 230 19.46 -11.20 -21.56
N LYS A 231 18.94 -11.58 -22.72
CA LYS A 231 18.24 -12.87 -22.93
C LYS A 231 17.10 -13.06 -21.93
N GLY A 232 16.49 -11.94 -21.51
CA GLY A 232 15.48 -11.91 -20.48
C GLY A 232 14.19 -12.63 -20.88
N THR A 233 13.56 -13.24 -19.90
CA THR A 233 12.28 -13.94 -20.06
C THR A 233 11.13 -12.96 -19.98
N VAL A 234 10.28 -12.92 -21.02
CA VAL A 234 9.18 -11.96 -21.13
C VAL A 234 7.90 -12.52 -20.50
N PHE A 235 7.41 -11.84 -19.49
CA PHE A 235 6.08 -12.05 -18.91
C PHE A 235 5.17 -10.90 -19.31
N CYS A 236 3.92 -11.18 -19.61
CA CYS A 236 2.96 -10.15 -19.98
C CYS A 236 1.61 -10.34 -19.28
N VAL A 237 0.75 -9.34 -19.39
CA VAL A 237 -0.66 -9.43 -18.99
C VAL A 237 -1.56 -9.51 -20.22
N LYS A 238 -2.82 -9.90 -20.03
CA LYS A 238 -3.78 -10.11 -21.13
C LYS A 238 -3.86 -8.95 -22.14
N HIS A 239 -3.79 -7.69 -21.67
CA HIS A 239 -3.91 -6.52 -22.56
C HIS A 239 -2.62 -6.17 -23.33
N SER A 240 -1.46 -6.56 -22.84
CA SER A 240 -0.20 -6.39 -23.57
C SER A 240 0.12 -7.58 -24.49
N TYR A 241 -0.49 -8.73 -24.25
CA TYR A 241 -0.25 -9.95 -25.02
C TYR A 241 -0.42 -9.76 -26.54
N PRO A 242 -1.58 -9.28 -27.06
CA PRO A 242 -1.73 -9.09 -28.52
C PRO A 242 -0.77 -8.03 -29.07
N LYS A 243 -0.44 -6.99 -28.30
CA LYS A 243 0.51 -5.96 -28.72
C LYS A 243 1.94 -6.52 -28.87
N LEU A 244 2.36 -7.44 -28.01
CA LEU A 244 3.64 -8.13 -28.12
C LEU A 244 3.71 -8.96 -29.39
N LEU A 245 2.68 -9.76 -29.68
CA LEU A 245 2.60 -10.56 -30.89
C LEU A 245 2.65 -9.68 -32.17
N GLN A 246 1.92 -8.56 -32.19
CA GLN A 246 1.95 -7.58 -33.28
C GLN A 246 3.35 -6.98 -33.51
N ASN A 247 4.17 -6.93 -32.45
CA ASN A 247 5.55 -6.49 -32.53
C ASN A 247 6.55 -7.64 -32.73
N ASN A 248 6.12 -8.84 -33.08
CA ASN A 248 6.95 -10.04 -33.24
C ASN A 248 7.78 -10.35 -31.98
N ILE A 249 7.17 -10.23 -30.81
CA ILE A 249 7.72 -10.65 -29.54
C ILE A 249 6.84 -11.78 -29.01
N ASP A 250 7.41 -12.98 -28.90
CA ASP A 250 6.74 -14.13 -28.29
C ASP A 250 6.96 -14.09 -26.77
N PRO A 251 5.95 -13.77 -25.94
CA PRO A 251 6.13 -13.81 -24.50
C PRO A 251 6.25 -15.26 -24.02
N TYR A 252 7.10 -15.48 -23.03
CA TYR A 252 7.21 -16.77 -22.34
C TYR A 252 5.91 -17.13 -21.63
N ALA A 253 5.32 -16.14 -20.92
CA ALA A 253 4.08 -16.36 -20.19
C ALA A 253 3.15 -15.15 -20.22
N CYS A 254 1.84 -15.42 -20.27
CA CYS A 254 0.78 -14.44 -20.07
C CYS A 254 0.10 -14.71 -18.73
N VAL A 255 0.23 -13.76 -17.79
CA VAL A 255 -0.35 -13.87 -16.44
C VAL A 255 -1.77 -13.31 -16.45
N ILE A 256 -2.73 -14.16 -16.09
CA ILE A 256 -4.15 -13.86 -16.13
C ILE A 256 -4.72 -13.91 -14.70
N LEU A 257 -5.33 -12.81 -14.30
CA LEU A 257 -6.12 -12.67 -13.08
C LEU A 257 -7.30 -11.78 -13.44
N ASP A 258 -8.47 -12.38 -13.68
CA ASP A 258 -9.68 -11.60 -13.98
C ASP A 258 -10.92 -12.41 -13.59
N PRO A 259 -11.66 -11.99 -12.56
CA PRO A 259 -12.88 -12.68 -12.14
C PRO A 259 -14.08 -12.37 -13.04
N ARG A 260 -13.90 -11.57 -14.10
CA ARG A 260 -14.97 -11.23 -15.04
C ARG A 260 -15.06 -12.24 -16.16
N SER A 261 -16.28 -12.54 -16.59
CA SER A 261 -16.55 -13.51 -17.65
C SER A 261 -16.09 -13.01 -19.04
N ILE A 262 -15.70 -13.93 -19.92
CA ILE A 262 -15.32 -13.63 -21.31
C ILE A 262 -16.54 -13.56 -22.25
N ASP A 263 -17.67 -14.12 -21.87
CA ASP A 263 -18.85 -14.27 -22.72
C ASP A 263 -19.92 -13.18 -22.56
N GLY A 264 -19.71 -12.26 -21.63
CA GLY A 264 -20.64 -11.15 -21.39
C GLY A 264 -21.84 -11.47 -20.50
N VAL A 265 -21.84 -12.61 -19.84
CA VAL A 265 -22.94 -13.00 -18.91
C VAL A 265 -22.84 -12.28 -17.57
N SER A 266 -21.65 -11.75 -17.22
CA SER A 266 -21.43 -11.04 -15.95
C SER A 266 -22.01 -9.62 -15.95
N THR A 267 -22.72 -9.25 -14.89
CA THR A 267 -23.17 -7.88 -14.63
C THR A 267 -22.04 -6.90 -14.31
N HIS A 268 -20.82 -7.40 -14.08
CA HIS A 268 -19.64 -6.63 -13.63
C HIS A 268 -18.65 -6.33 -14.77
N GLY A 269 -19.11 -6.36 -16.01
CA GLY A 269 -18.27 -6.18 -17.19
C GLY A 269 -17.69 -7.50 -17.70
N THR A 270 -16.97 -7.44 -18.80
CA THR A 270 -16.47 -8.61 -19.51
C THR A 270 -15.01 -8.53 -19.87
N VAL A 271 -14.36 -9.68 -19.98
CA VAL A 271 -13.05 -9.80 -20.63
C VAL A 271 -13.26 -9.79 -22.14
N ARG A 272 -12.51 -8.98 -22.83
CA ARG A 272 -12.58 -8.86 -24.29
C ARG A 272 -12.02 -10.11 -24.97
N LYS A 273 -12.83 -10.80 -25.77
CA LYS A 273 -12.43 -11.99 -26.55
C LYS A 273 -11.29 -11.72 -27.53
N ASP A 274 -11.26 -10.51 -28.11
CA ASP A 274 -10.26 -10.12 -29.10
C ASP A 274 -8.82 -10.11 -28.56
N LEU A 275 -8.64 -10.02 -27.23
CA LEU A 275 -7.33 -10.15 -26.61
C LEU A 275 -6.68 -11.51 -26.87
N PHE A 276 -7.47 -12.54 -27.15
CA PHE A 276 -7.05 -13.91 -27.38
C PHE A 276 -7.45 -14.45 -28.77
N ASN A 277 -7.65 -13.56 -29.76
CA ASN A 277 -7.94 -13.97 -31.13
C ASN A 277 -6.79 -14.80 -31.74
N VAL A 278 -5.56 -14.40 -31.43
CA VAL A 278 -4.35 -15.14 -31.80
C VAL A 278 -3.73 -15.69 -30.52
N VAL A 279 -3.62 -17.00 -30.43
CA VAL A 279 -2.95 -17.70 -29.35
C VAL A 279 -1.68 -18.34 -29.89
N ASN A 280 -0.55 -18.01 -29.26
CA ASN A 280 0.75 -18.55 -29.62
C ASN A 280 1.05 -19.76 -28.71
N ASN A 281 1.25 -20.93 -29.30
CA ASN A 281 1.54 -22.18 -28.58
C ASN A 281 2.91 -22.19 -27.88
N LYS A 282 3.72 -21.13 -28.04
CA LYS A 282 4.97 -20.97 -27.27
C LYS A 282 4.74 -20.25 -25.96
N THR A 283 3.59 -19.58 -25.79
CA THR A 283 3.26 -18.80 -24.60
C THR A 283 2.52 -19.65 -23.59
N LYS A 284 3.00 -19.68 -22.37
CA LYS A 284 2.32 -20.30 -21.23
C LYS A 284 1.26 -19.35 -20.67
N PHE A 285 0.03 -19.81 -20.59
CA PHE A 285 -1.06 -19.04 -19.98
C PHE A 285 -1.14 -19.41 -18.50
N LEU A 286 -0.66 -18.50 -17.65
CA LEU A 286 -0.66 -18.69 -16.20
C LEU A 286 -1.97 -18.13 -15.64
N ILE A 287 -2.94 -18.98 -15.37
CA ILE A 287 -4.31 -18.64 -15.01
C ILE A 287 -4.47 -18.72 -13.49
N ALA A 288 -4.87 -17.60 -12.85
CA ALA A 288 -5.22 -17.63 -11.44
C ALA A 288 -6.45 -18.51 -11.21
N SER A 289 -6.46 -19.29 -10.14
CA SER A 289 -7.62 -20.12 -9.78
C SER A 289 -8.91 -19.30 -9.61
N MET A 290 -8.80 -18.03 -9.22
CA MET A 290 -9.93 -17.11 -9.08
C MET A 290 -10.37 -16.42 -10.39
N THR A 291 -9.73 -16.70 -11.52
CA THR A 291 -10.16 -16.21 -12.82
C THR A 291 -11.51 -16.84 -13.19
N ASP A 292 -12.38 -16.07 -13.86
CA ASP A 292 -13.66 -16.61 -14.33
C ASP A 292 -13.47 -17.84 -15.22
N VAL A 293 -14.26 -18.86 -14.95
CA VAL A 293 -14.14 -20.18 -15.61
C VAL A 293 -14.34 -20.09 -17.13
N SER A 294 -15.13 -19.14 -17.62
CA SER A 294 -15.35 -18.94 -19.06
C SER A 294 -14.04 -18.53 -19.78
N VAL A 295 -13.17 -17.77 -19.09
CA VAL A 295 -11.84 -17.41 -19.62
C VAL A 295 -10.95 -18.65 -19.73
N THR A 296 -10.94 -19.47 -18.69
CA THR A 296 -10.16 -20.72 -18.66
C THR A 296 -10.61 -21.66 -19.77
N LYS A 297 -11.90 -21.93 -19.86
CA LYS A 297 -12.48 -22.80 -20.91
C LYS A 297 -12.18 -22.27 -22.32
N TYR A 298 -12.31 -20.96 -22.53
CA TYR A 298 -12.02 -20.33 -23.81
C TYR A 298 -10.56 -20.51 -24.26
N LEU A 299 -9.63 -20.45 -23.31
CA LEU A 299 -8.20 -20.69 -23.62
C LEU A 299 -7.91 -22.16 -23.81
N MET A 300 -8.55 -23.06 -23.06
CA MET A 300 -8.42 -24.52 -23.20
C MET A 300 -8.81 -25.02 -24.61
N ASP A 301 -9.76 -24.35 -25.27
CA ASP A 301 -10.14 -24.63 -26.64
C ASP A 301 -9.08 -24.21 -27.69
N LYS A 302 -8.06 -23.44 -27.27
CA LYS A 302 -7.08 -22.82 -28.16
C LYS A 302 -5.64 -23.32 -27.95
N THR A 303 -5.30 -23.78 -26.75
CA THR A 303 -3.94 -24.18 -26.40
C THR A 303 -3.91 -25.19 -25.26
N ASP A 304 -2.87 -26.00 -25.25
CA ASP A 304 -2.54 -26.91 -24.14
C ASP A 304 -1.49 -26.31 -23.18
N GLU A 305 -0.98 -25.09 -23.46
CA GLU A 305 0.02 -24.41 -22.62
C GLU A 305 -0.65 -23.61 -21.48
N ILE A 306 -1.39 -24.30 -20.61
CA ILE A 306 -2.14 -23.73 -19.50
C ILE A 306 -1.56 -24.23 -18.17
N TYR A 307 -1.34 -23.31 -17.24
CA TYR A 307 -0.84 -23.59 -15.90
C TYR A 307 -1.62 -22.79 -14.87
N GLY A 308 -1.94 -23.39 -13.74
CA GLY A 308 -2.63 -22.72 -12.65
C GLY A 308 -1.70 -22.00 -11.66
N TRP A 309 -2.24 -21.04 -10.97
CA TRP A 309 -1.62 -20.45 -9.81
C TRP A 309 -2.67 -19.93 -8.83
N HIS A 310 -2.30 -19.76 -7.55
CA HIS A 310 -3.18 -19.26 -6.52
C HIS A 310 -2.79 -17.85 -6.12
N ALA A 311 -3.73 -16.91 -6.23
CA ALA A 311 -3.52 -15.55 -5.78
C ALA A 311 -3.67 -15.47 -4.25
N TYR A 312 -2.68 -14.89 -3.57
CA TYR A 312 -2.83 -14.50 -2.17
C TYR A 312 -3.70 -13.24 -2.09
N SER A 313 -4.69 -13.23 -1.24
CA SER A 313 -5.48 -12.06 -0.89
C SER A 313 -5.73 -12.02 0.61
N GLU A 314 -6.11 -10.85 1.16
CA GLU A 314 -6.47 -10.77 2.58
C GLU A 314 -7.66 -11.67 2.92
N ALA A 315 -8.58 -11.86 1.98
CA ALA A 315 -9.68 -12.83 2.12
C ALA A 315 -9.18 -14.28 2.23
N VAL A 316 -8.09 -14.61 1.52
CA VAL A 316 -7.42 -15.92 1.64
C VAL A 316 -6.75 -16.06 3.01
N ALA A 317 -6.11 -14.99 3.51
CA ALA A 317 -5.46 -14.97 4.81
C ALA A 317 -6.48 -15.06 5.97
N ALA A 318 -7.61 -14.36 5.87
CA ALA A 318 -8.70 -14.46 6.84
C ALA A 318 -9.29 -15.88 6.92
N ALA A 319 -9.42 -16.54 5.77
CA ALA A 319 -9.84 -17.93 5.69
C ALA A 319 -8.87 -18.91 6.38
N ALA A 320 -7.56 -18.68 6.25
CA ALA A 320 -6.54 -19.46 6.93
C ALA A 320 -6.58 -19.32 8.47
N ASN A 321 -7.19 -18.24 8.97
CA ASN A 321 -7.37 -17.98 10.41
C ASN A 321 -8.70 -18.52 10.99
N GLY A 322 -9.44 -19.33 10.24
CA GLY A 322 -10.65 -20.01 10.72
C GLY A 322 -11.95 -19.23 10.51
N GLU A 323 -11.91 -18.08 9.88
CA GLU A 323 -13.11 -17.38 9.41
C GLU A 323 -13.60 -18.04 8.10
N SER A 324 -14.89 -18.17 7.93
CA SER A 324 -15.65 -19.06 7.06
C SER A 324 -15.39 -19.01 5.53
N PHE A 325 -14.22 -18.62 5.10
CA PHE A 325 -13.81 -18.61 3.70
C PHE A 325 -12.85 -19.77 3.43
N ALA A 326 -13.39 -20.93 3.23
CA ALA A 326 -12.62 -22.15 3.03
C ALA A 326 -11.99 -22.23 1.62
N ILE A 327 -11.13 -21.27 1.26
CA ILE A 327 -10.18 -21.48 0.17
C ILE A 327 -9.36 -22.74 0.43
N ASP A 328 -8.96 -22.98 1.66
CA ASP A 328 -8.29 -24.21 2.11
C ASP A 328 -9.09 -25.47 1.77
N LYS A 329 -10.43 -25.44 1.97
CA LYS A 329 -11.30 -26.57 1.61
C LYS A 329 -11.51 -26.66 0.11
N ALA A 330 -11.62 -25.50 -0.59
CA ALA A 330 -11.79 -25.45 -2.02
C ALA A 330 -10.54 -25.90 -2.79
N ILE A 331 -9.36 -25.52 -2.33
CA ILE A 331 -8.08 -25.82 -3.01
C ILE A 331 -7.49 -27.12 -2.48
N ASN A 332 -8.06 -27.71 -1.42
CA ASN A 332 -7.47 -28.86 -0.72
C ASN A 332 -5.98 -28.58 -0.46
N ILE A 333 -5.69 -27.44 0.22
CA ILE A 333 -4.35 -26.87 0.38
C ILE A 333 -3.42 -27.94 0.92
N GLN A 334 -2.58 -28.44 0.06
CA GLN A 334 -1.47 -29.30 0.45
C GLN A 334 -0.39 -28.41 1.07
N LYS A 335 0.39 -28.97 1.97
CA LYS A 335 1.44 -28.28 2.71
C LYS A 335 2.42 -27.47 1.85
N ASP A 336 2.46 -27.74 0.55
CA ASP A 336 3.39 -27.17 -0.43
C ASP A 336 2.69 -26.23 -1.44
N THR A 337 1.46 -25.80 -1.18
CA THR A 337 0.75 -24.89 -2.10
C THR A 337 1.44 -23.52 -2.13
N THR A 338 1.82 -23.06 -3.32
CA THR A 338 2.45 -21.75 -3.53
C THR A 338 1.40 -20.70 -3.82
N PHE A 339 1.37 -19.65 -3.00
CA PHE A 339 0.54 -18.47 -3.24
C PHE A 339 1.35 -17.31 -3.80
N VAL A 340 0.82 -16.65 -4.83
CA VAL A 340 1.44 -15.48 -5.43
C VAL A 340 0.91 -14.22 -4.76
N THR A 341 1.80 -13.48 -4.11
CA THR A 341 1.52 -12.16 -3.56
C THR A 341 1.70 -11.07 -4.62
N GLY A 342 1.37 -9.84 -4.30
CA GLY A 342 1.58 -8.64 -5.14
C GLY A 342 0.27 -7.99 -5.54
N GLY A 343 -0.02 -6.82 -5.10
CA GLY A 343 -1.02 -5.85 -5.48
C GLY A 343 -2.36 -6.30 -6.07
N THR A 344 -3.07 -5.32 -6.53
CA THR A 344 -4.46 -5.45 -7.00
C THR A 344 -4.60 -5.82 -8.48
N CYS A 345 -3.51 -5.85 -9.25
CA CYS A 345 -3.56 -6.08 -10.70
C CYS A 345 -2.67 -7.23 -11.18
N SER A 346 -2.99 -7.75 -12.37
CA SER A 346 -2.23 -8.84 -13.01
C SER A 346 -0.75 -8.51 -13.22
N ALA A 347 -0.40 -7.24 -13.45
CA ALA A 347 1.00 -6.84 -13.68
C ALA A 347 1.84 -6.96 -12.41
N MET A 348 1.30 -6.51 -11.27
CA MET A 348 1.94 -6.70 -9.96
C MET A 348 2.06 -8.20 -9.60
N ARG A 349 1.04 -8.99 -9.91
CA ARG A 349 1.08 -10.45 -9.74
C ARG A 349 2.12 -11.10 -10.65
N ALA A 350 2.35 -10.56 -11.85
CA ALA A 350 3.41 -11.05 -12.74
C ALA A 350 4.81 -10.82 -12.13
N ILE A 351 5.04 -9.74 -11.40
CA ILE A 351 6.27 -9.52 -10.63
C ILE A 351 6.42 -10.61 -9.56
N GLY A 352 5.39 -10.78 -8.70
CA GLY A 352 5.39 -11.81 -7.66
C GLY A 352 5.57 -13.23 -8.23
N MET A 353 4.90 -13.54 -9.35
CA MET A 353 5.03 -14.80 -10.07
C MET A 353 6.47 -15.05 -10.51
N SER A 354 7.08 -14.07 -11.18
CA SER A 354 8.45 -14.22 -11.66
C SER A 354 9.44 -14.32 -10.49
N HIS A 355 9.20 -13.64 -9.37
CA HIS A 355 10.02 -13.80 -8.17
C HIS A 355 9.96 -15.21 -7.59
N ILE A 356 8.76 -15.81 -7.53
CA ILE A 356 8.56 -17.21 -7.10
C ILE A 356 9.25 -18.18 -8.06
N LEU A 357 9.25 -17.88 -9.36
CA LEU A 357 9.97 -18.65 -10.38
C LEU A 357 11.50 -18.46 -10.33
N GLY A 358 12.01 -17.70 -9.37
CA GLY A 358 13.44 -17.57 -9.07
C GLY A 358 14.12 -16.35 -9.65
N PHE A 359 13.45 -15.53 -10.46
CA PHE A 359 14.03 -14.31 -11.02
C PHE A 359 14.34 -13.29 -9.94
N ARG A 360 15.44 -12.52 -10.14
CA ARG A 360 15.86 -11.45 -9.22
C ARG A 360 16.16 -10.13 -9.93
N ASN A 361 16.26 -10.12 -11.26
CA ASN A 361 16.47 -8.92 -12.06
C ASN A 361 15.20 -8.60 -12.84
N PHE A 362 14.53 -7.50 -12.50
CA PHE A 362 13.20 -7.13 -13.01
C PHE A 362 13.27 -5.88 -13.88
N HIS A 363 12.66 -5.95 -15.05
CA HIS A 363 12.51 -4.86 -16.00
C HIS A 363 11.03 -4.61 -16.26
N LEU A 364 10.51 -3.47 -15.83
CA LEU A 364 9.08 -3.17 -15.83
C LEU A 364 8.74 -2.20 -16.96
N PHE A 365 7.94 -2.65 -17.93
CA PHE A 365 7.45 -1.87 -19.06
C PHE A 365 5.93 -1.66 -18.98
N GLY A 366 5.45 -0.45 -19.34
CA GLY A 366 4.02 -0.15 -19.38
C GLY A 366 3.33 -0.13 -18.00
N PHE A 367 4.07 0.14 -16.93
CA PHE A 367 3.56 0.37 -15.58
C PHE A 367 3.25 1.86 -15.40
N ASP A 368 2.42 2.44 -16.24
CA ASP A 368 2.25 3.88 -16.30
C ASP A 368 1.49 4.44 -15.10
N CYS A 369 0.39 3.81 -14.74
CA CYS A 369 -0.55 4.22 -13.70
C CYS A 369 -1.08 5.65 -13.86
N ASN A 370 -0.93 6.24 -15.04
CA ASN A 370 -1.49 7.54 -15.42
C ASN A 370 -2.15 7.49 -16.80
N ILE A 371 -2.94 8.52 -17.06
CA ILE A 371 -3.61 8.74 -18.35
C ILE A 371 -2.87 9.88 -19.02
N PRO A 372 -2.35 9.68 -20.24
CA PRO A 372 -1.53 10.68 -20.92
C PRO A 372 -2.26 12.01 -21.17
N GLU A 373 -3.55 11.93 -21.47
CA GLU A 373 -4.36 13.10 -21.77
C GLU A 373 -5.77 12.95 -21.22
N VAL A 374 -6.25 13.97 -20.49
CA VAL A 374 -7.61 14.06 -19.96
C VAL A 374 -8.22 15.37 -20.43
N THR A 375 -9.24 15.28 -21.28
CA THR A 375 -9.93 16.44 -21.82
C THR A 375 -10.80 17.13 -20.76
N GLU A 376 -11.21 18.38 -21.00
CA GLU A 376 -12.12 19.11 -20.11
C GLU A 376 -13.44 18.39 -19.86
N ASP A 377 -13.96 17.65 -20.82
CA ASP A 377 -15.20 16.88 -20.67
C ASP A 377 -14.95 15.64 -19.81
N MET A 378 -13.84 14.95 -20.00
CA MET A 378 -13.45 13.83 -19.14
C MET A 378 -13.29 14.26 -17.67
N GLN A 379 -12.79 15.47 -17.39
CA GLN A 379 -12.67 15.99 -16.02
C GLN A 379 -14.01 16.14 -15.30
N LYS A 380 -15.10 16.27 -16.04
CA LYS A 380 -16.46 16.38 -15.48
C LYS A 380 -17.09 15.02 -15.18
N GLU A 381 -16.50 13.94 -15.70
CA GLU A 381 -17.03 12.59 -15.46
C GLU A 381 -16.93 12.20 -14.00
N LYS A 382 -17.97 11.54 -13.53
CA LYS A 382 -18.06 11.04 -12.16
C LYS A 382 -18.23 9.52 -12.15
N THR A 383 -17.80 8.92 -11.08
CA THR A 383 -18.07 7.52 -10.74
C THR A 383 -19.53 7.35 -10.32
N GLU A 384 -20.01 6.12 -10.19
CA GLU A 384 -21.39 5.82 -9.77
C GLU A 384 -21.75 6.42 -8.40
N ASP A 385 -20.76 6.54 -7.51
CA ASP A 385 -20.88 7.18 -6.19
C ASP A 385 -20.70 8.72 -6.23
N GLY A 386 -20.65 9.32 -7.41
CA GLY A 386 -20.62 10.76 -7.62
C GLY A 386 -19.27 11.44 -7.43
N LYS A 387 -18.19 10.68 -7.18
CA LYS A 387 -16.82 11.21 -7.06
C LYS A 387 -16.20 11.47 -8.42
N PRO A 388 -15.19 12.37 -8.52
CA PRO A 388 -14.44 12.54 -9.76
C PRO A 388 -13.85 11.20 -10.23
N LYS A 389 -14.04 10.87 -11.51
CA LYS A 389 -13.48 9.65 -12.11
C LYS A 389 -11.98 9.80 -12.39
N TYR A 390 -11.57 10.99 -12.80
CA TYR A 390 -10.17 11.33 -13.06
C TYR A 390 -9.62 12.22 -11.95
N LEU A 391 -8.45 11.86 -11.47
CA LEU A 391 -7.75 12.52 -10.37
C LEU A 391 -6.47 13.16 -10.92
N ASN A 392 -6.17 14.39 -10.51
CA ASN A 392 -4.89 15.01 -10.78
C ASN A 392 -4.01 14.82 -9.55
N VAL A 393 -2.89 14.12 -9.69
CA VAL A 393 -1.94 13.85 -8.62
C VAL A 393 -0.59 14.48 -8.95
N GLU A 394 0.14 14.88 -7.92
CA GLU A 394 1.46 15.48 -8.08
C GLU A 394 2.48 14.65 -7.29
N THR A 395 3.60 14.33 -7.92
CA THR A 395 4.75 13.69 -7.29
C THR A 395 6.02 14.27 -7.91
N ASN A 396 7.02 14.56 -7.10
CA ASN A 396 8.30 15.13 -7.51
C ASN A 396 8.18 16.37 -8.43
N GLY A 397 7.17 17.22 -8.16
CA GLY A 397 6.89 18.41 -8.97
C GLY A 397 6.24 18.15 -10.32
N SER A 398 6.00 16.89 -10.68
CA SER A 398 5.32 16.47 -11.91
C SER A 398 3.84 16.16 -11.62
N LYS A 399 2.95 16.56 -12.53
CA LYS A 399 1.51 16.33 -12.42
C LYS A 399 1.05 15.25 -13.38
N PHE A 400 0.21 14.36 -12.87
CA PHE A 400 -0.31 13.21 -13.60
C PHE A 400 -1.83 13.11 -13.47
N TRP A 401 -2.52 12.86 -14.57
CA TRP A 401 -3.90 12.43 -14.53
C TRP A 401 -3.96 10.91 -14.30
N THR A 402 -4.83 10.47 -13.41
CA THR A 402 -5.01 9.06 -13.08
C THR A 402 -6.47 8.75 -12.75
N THR A 403 -6.80 7.50 -12.50
CA THR A 403 -8.07 7.07 -11.90
C THR A 403 -7.82 6.47 -10.52
N GLY A 404 -8.88 6.27 -9.73
CA GLY A 404 -8.74 5.58 -8.44
C GLY A 404 -8.06 4.22 -8.54
N GLU A 405 -8.42 3.41 -9.55
CA GLU A 405 -7.82 2.09 -9.77
C GLU A 405 -6.33 2.18 -10.13
N LEU A 406 -5.97 3.08 -11.05
CA LEU A 406 -4.58 3.26 -11.45
C LEU A 406 -3.73 3.84 -10.31
N LEU A 407 -4.30 4.72 -9.49
CA LEU A 407 -3.63 5.26 -8.31
C LEU A 407 -3.35 4.17 -7.28
N ALA A 408 -4.32 3.28 -7.02
CA ALA A 408 -4.12 2.13 -6.15
C ALA A 408 -2.98 1.21 -6.65
N MET A 409 -2.92 0.97 -7.97
CA MET A 409 -1.81 0.22 -8.57
C MET A 409 -0.46 0.94 -8.40
N GLY A 410 -0.43 2.27 -8.56
CA GLY A 410 0.78 3.08 -8.32
C GLY A 410 1.25 2.98 -6.87
N GLN A 411 0.33 3.03 -5.91
CA GLN A 411 0.63 2.84 -4.48
C GLN A 411 1.13 1.43 -4.16
N ASP A 412 0.61 0.40 -4.82
CA ASP A 412 1.13 -0.95 -4.68
C ASP A 412 2.56 -1.08 -5.24
N CYS A 413 2.86 -0.39 -6.35
CA CYS A 413 4.22 -0.29 -6.89
C CYS A 413 5.17 0.40 -5.90
N GLU A 414 4.76 1.54 -5.33
CA GLU A 414 5.55 2.28 -4.34
C GLU A 414 5.88 1.44 -3.11
N LYS A 415 4.90 0.70 -2.57
CA LYS A 415 5.11 -0.23 -1.47
C LYS A 415 6.14 -1.30 -1.82
N LEU A 416 6.04 -1.88 -3.01
CA LEU A 416 7.01 -2.89 -3.48
C LEU A 416 8.41 -2.27 -3.61
N PHE A 417 8.53 -1.09 -4.21
CA PHE A 417 9.81 -0.43 -4.45
C PHE A 417 10.51 0.05 -3.18
N ASN A 418 9.75 0.25 -2.10
CA ASN A 418 10.28 0.59 -0.77
C ASN A 418 10.50 -0.63 0.14
N ASN A 419 10.11 -1.84 -0.28
CA ASN A 419 10.26 -3.03 0.53
C ASN A 419 11.74 -3.50 0.53
N GLN A 420 12.41 -3.32 1.67
CA GLN A 420 13.82 -3.67 1.86
C GLN A 420 14.07 -5.17 2.04
N ASP A 421 13.04 -5.92 2.43
CA ASP A 421 13.13 -7.34 2.73
C ASP A 421 13.07 -8.20 1.45
N ILE A 422 12.72 -7.61 0.30
CA ILE A 422 12.61 -8.33 -0.95
C ILE A 422 13.92 -8.25 -1.72
N ASP A 423 14.51 -9.40 -2.01
CA ASP A 423 15.70 -9.50 -2.84
C ASP A 423 15.34 -9.39 -4.33
N MET A 424 15.29 -8.14 -4.82
CA MET A 424 15.02 -7.79 -6.20
C MET A 424 15.94 -6.67 -6.68
N ASN A 425 16.31 -6.71 -7.96
CA ASN A 425 16.90 -5.58 -8.68
C ASN A 425 15.88 -5.08 -9.70
N ILE A 426 15.32 -3.90 -9.47
CA ILE A 426 14.20 -3.37 -10.26
C ILE A 426 14.69 -2.25 -11.17
N THR A 427 14.24 -2.24 -12.42
CA THR A 427 14.38 -1.13 -13.36
C THR A 427 13.00 -0.85 -13.96
N VAL A 428 12.56 0.40 -13.86
CA VAL A 428 11.30 0.87 -14.44
C VAL A 428 11.59 1.61 -15.74
N TYR A 429 10.84 1.29 -16.78
CA TYR A 429 10.92 1.89 -18.11
C TYR A 429 9.63 2.69 -18.40
N GLY A 430 9.76 3.72 -19.19
CA GLY A 430 8.65 4.61 -19.56
C GLY A 430 8.85 6.00 -18.93
N GLU A 431 9.36 6.93 -19.75
CA GLU A 431 9.50 8.33 -19.35
C GLU A 431 8.11 8.98 -19.15
N ASN A 432 8.03 9.95 -18.25
CA ASN A 432 6.82 10.73 -17.97
C ASN A 432 5.61 9.87 -17.53
N THR A 433 5.85 8.81 -16.78
CA THR A 433 4.81 8.01 -16.14
C THR A 433 4.80 8.20 -14.63
N LEU A 434 3.63 8.05 -14.00
CA LEU A 434 3.48 8.19 -12.55
C LEU A 434 4.40 7.20 -11.80
N VAL A 435 4.43 5.95 -12.24
CA VAL A 435 5.23 4.90 -11.59
C VAL A 435 6.73 5.15 -11.76
N ALA A 436 7.18 5.61 -12.93
CA ALA A 436 8.59 5.94 -13.13
C ALA A 436 9.02 7.13 -12.28
N GLU A 437 8.15 8.11 -12.07
CA GLU A 437 8.43 9.26 -11.21
C GLU A 437 8.50 8.86 -9.73
N VAL A 438 7.52 8.07 -9.26
CA VAL A 438 7.49 7.52 -7.89
C VAL A 438 8.73 6.65 -7.63
N PHE A 439 9.17 5.85 -8.62
CA PHE A 439 10.31 4.95 -8.46
C PHE A 439 11.61 5.68 -8.09
N LYS A 440 11.82 6.91 -8.58
CA LYS A 440 13.08 7.67 -8.37
C LYS A 440 13.46 7.83 -6.90
N ASP A 441 12.47 7.96 -6.02
CA ASP A 441 12.66 8.23 -4.59
C ASP A 441 12.48 6.98 -3.72
N THR A 442 12.61 5.79 -4.29
CA THR A 442 12.40 4.55 -3.57
C THR A 442 13.71 3.83 -3.23
N TYR A 443 13.66 2.95 -2.23
CA TYR A 443 14.80 2.15 -1.80
C TYR A 443 15.46 1.36 -2.96
N HIS A 444 14.67 0.77 -3.86
CA HIS A 444 15.23 0.00 -4.96
C HIS A 444 15.91 0.86 -6.03
N ALA A 445 15.51 2.11 -6.20
CA ALA A 445 16.22 3.08 -7.06
C ALA A 445 17.57 3.45 -6.46
N ASP A 446 17.63 3.76 -5.17
CA ASP A 446 18.86 4.09 -4.45
C ASP A 446 19.85 2.92 -4.41
N LYS A 447 19.35 1.70 -4.18
CA LYS A 447 20.15 0.47 -4.23
C LYS A 447 20.84 0.29 -5.58
N LYS A 448 20.18 0.67 -6.67
CA LYS A 448 20.75 0.62 -8.02
C LYS A 448 21.87 1.67 -8.19
N ASN A 449 21.62 2.90 -7.76
CA ASN A 449 22.58 3.98 -7.83
C ASN A 449 23.86 3.67 -7.03
N TYR A 450 23.70 3.10 -5.84
CA TYR A 450 24.82 2.66 -5.00
C TYR A 450 25.66 1.56 -5.67
N LYS A 451 25.03 0.57 -6.32
CA LYS A 451 25.76 -0.48 -7.06
C LYS A 451 26.51 0.04 -8.28
N GLU A 452 26.00 1.07 -8.95
CA GLU A 452 26.70 1.73 -10.07
C GLU A 452 27.91 2.54 -9.59
N LEU A 453 27.78 3.24 -8.43
CA LEU A 453 28.87 3.95 -7.80
C LEU A 453 30.02 3.03 -7.38
N ILE A 454 29.72 1.85 -6.80
CA ILE A 454 30.76 0.86 -6.44
C ILE A 454 31.46 0.27 -7.66
N LYS A 455 30.81 0.18 -8.82
CA LYS A 455 31.45 -0.30 -10.07
C LYS A 455 32.36 0.74 -10.72
N GLN A 456 32.27 2.01 -10.33
CA GLN A 456 33.09 3.12 -10.82
C GLN A 456 34.31 3.40 -9.91
N CYS A 457 34.32 2.83 -8.70
CA CYS A 457 35.45 2.79 -7.78
C CYS A 457 36.23 1.48 -7.94
#